data_521c941ac316d429784b40ad80229313
#
_entry.id   521c941ac316d429784b40ad80229313
#
_cell.length_a   1.000
_cell.length_b   1.000
_cell.length_c   1.000
_cell.angle_alpha   90.00
_cell.angle_beta   90.00
_cell.angle_gamma   90.00
#
_symmetry.space_group_name_H-M   'P 1'
#
loop_
_entity.id
_entity.type
_entity.pdbx_description
1 polymer ?
#
loop_
_entity_poly.entity_id
_entity_poly.type
_entity_poly.pdbx_seq_one_letter_code
_entity_poly.pdbx_strand_id
1 'polypeptide(L)'
;MDAIEFAPGCPQAAPAPFPVIPAPSGSEDCLFLNVYAPRRKEKAKLPVLVWVHGGGYGFGNGQQDMTEIINDNDNSFIAVSIQYRVSLFSRCIRHQLIMSKLGAFGFLSSTEIQQHGALNAGILDMAFALQWVQDHIDRFGGDKSRVTVAGQSAGAGGVMLLGIAKNGTLGTSIFSNVCGLLTTLRSLLTMRQIIAASPYLPPQHKFDASAPTRQYESFSTRAGCANSTETLSCLRNKDYLTLQIANSDVNAANLYGHWAFAPVTEPESSFINTHPSDSLAAGLVNGEHILVGNNANEGPLFVPTIDSTDALQAWVKIAFPSVSSTEFEAILAAYPLSNLENNDTVATTGLGPVIALDTSSFASGIQQRAYNIHAEATFVCPSYWLSDAFTKNNRTAFHYQYSVPGALHGSGVTAYFGPATPSQPRSFNTVFRQIWSHFVTAANPATAKGLMNLTWPAWAEDGHSKMLNLNITGGVPYSASQLTGTTITEHTDPGLQNDFSVVDALKWEGNRGARCELWRSMASKMPV
;
A
#
# COMPACT_ATOMS: atom_id res chain seq x y z
N MET A 1 26.06 -14.08 16.94
CA MET A 1 25.91 -12.70 16.44
C MET A 1 24.65 -12.16 17.10
N ASP A 2 24.77 -11.13 17.89
CA ASP A 2 23.61 -10.54 18.59
C ASP A 2 22.91 -9.59 17.61
N ALA A 3 21.65 -9.85 17.28
CA ALA A 3 20.83 -9.03 16.39
C ALA A 3 20.12 -7.95 17.22
N ILE A 4 20.88 -6.94 17.69
CA ILE A 4 20.43 -5.87 18.58
C ILE A 4 20.27 -4.51 17.89
N GLU A 5 20.67 -4.41 16.63
CA GLU A 5 20.58 -3.20 15.80
C GLU A 5 19.84 -3.50 14.51
N PHE A 6 19.12 -2.49 14.01
CA PHE A 6 18.49 -2.60 12.69
C PHE A 6 19.54 -2.55 11.58
N ALA A 7 19.35 -3.38 10.59
CA ALA A 7 20.16 -3.32 9.37
C ALA A 7 19.86 -2.03 8.57
N PRO A 8 20.80 -1.60 7.69
CA PRO A 8 20.58 -0.46 6.82
C PRO A 8 19.37 -0.68 5.91
N GLY A 9 18.62 0.39 5.66
CA GLY A 9 17.53 0.39 4.68
C GLY A 9 18.04 0.22 3.25
N CYS A 10 17.14 -0.12 2.33
CA CYS A 10 17.45 -0.11 0.91
C CYS A 10 17.62 1.33 0.38
N PRO A 11 18.30 1.53 -0.77
CA PRO A 11 18.45 2.85 -1.39
C PRO A 11 17.08 3.45 -1.73
N GLN A 12 16.89 4.76 -1.57
CA GLN A 12 15.60 5.41 -1.58
C GLN A 12 15.57 6.64 -2.49
N ALA A 13 14.39 6.94 -3.06
CA ALA A 13 14.10 8.18 -3.76
C ALA A 13 12.61 8.52 -3.69
N ALA A 14 12.29 9.80 -3.74
CA ALA A 14 10.92 10.26 -3.71
C ALA A 14 10.69 11.41 -4.70
N PRO A 15 9.47 11.53 -5.28
CA PRO A 15 9.05 12.69 -6.06
C PRO A 15 8.66 13.86 -5.15
N ALA A 16 8.49 15.08 -5.72
CA ALA A 16 7.81 16.16 -5.02
C ALA A 16 6.36 15.72 -4.67
N PRO A 17 5.79 16.12 -3.53
CA PRO A 17 6.29 17.07 -2.53
C PRO A 17 7.09 16.42 -1.40
N PHE A 18 7.38 15.15 -1.51
CA PHE A 18 8.11 14.44 -0.45
C PHE A 18 9.54 15.02 -0.30
N PRO A 19 10.09 15.01 0.91
CA PRO A 19 11.45 15.50 1.13
C PRO A 19 12.45 14.81 0.20
N VAL A 20 13.39 15.59 -0.33
CA VAL A 20 14.52 15.03 -1.08
C VAL A 20 15.31 14.12 -0.15
N ILE A 21 15.50 12.88 -0.56
CA ILE A 21 16.29 11.89 0.18
C ILE A 21 17.76 12.06 -0.27
N PRO A 22 18.65 12.53 0.62
CA PRO A 22 20.06 12.74 0.24
C PRO A 22 20.74 11.43 -0.18
N ALA A 23 21.55 11.50 -1.22
CA ALA A 23 22.43 10.39 -1.59
C ALA A 23 23.79 10.53 -0.85
N PRO A 24 24.41 9.42 -0.38
CA PRO A 24 23.89 8.06 -0.40
C PRO A 24 22.85 7.81 0.70
N SER A 25 21.78 7.07 0.40
CA SER A 25 20.77 6.63 1.37
C SER A 25 20.65 5.13 1.35
N GLY A 26 20.80 4.47 2.51
CA GLY A 26 20.69 3.01 2.61
C GLY A 26 21.92 2.25 2.08
N SER A 27 21.74 0.98 1.77
CA SER A 27 22.75 0.06 1.29
C SER A 27 22.20 -0.84 0.19
N GLU A 28 23.05 -1.30 -0.75
CA GLU A 28 22.68 -2.33 -1.71
C GLU A 28 22.46 -3.70 -1.04
N ASP A 29 23.18 -3.97 0.06
CA ASP A 29 22.93 -5.12 0.94
C ASP A 29 21.90 -4.71 1.99
N CYS A 30 20.62 -4.83 1.65
CA CYS A 30 19.51 -4.31 2.44
C CYS A 30 18.36 -5.30 2.67
N LEU A 31 18.40 -6.50 2.08
CA LEU A 31 17.31 -7.47 2.20
C LEU A 31 17.35 -8.18 3.56
N PHE A 32 17.02 -7.46 4.59
CA PHE A 32 16.92 -7.94 5.96
C PHE A 32 15.46 -7.95 6.43
N LEU A 33 15.21 -8.62 7.54
CA LEU A 33 13.95 -8.61 8.25
C LEU A 33 14.19 -8.60 9.77
N ASN A 34 13.20 -8.10 10.50
CA ASN A 34 13.24 -8.03 11.96
C ASN A 34 12.12 -8.90 12.52
N VAL A 35 12.43 -9.73 13.53
CA VAL A 35 11.47 -10.61 14.20
C VAL A 35 11.24 -10.14 15.62
N TYR A 36 10.00 -9.82 15.96
CA TYR A 36 9.53 -9.46 17.29
C TYR A 36 8.78 -10.65 17.88
N ALA A 37 9.45 -11.41 18.72
CA ALA A 37 8.90 -12.61 19.33
C ALA A 37 8.74 -12.43 20.85
N PRO A 38 7.52 -12.59 21.41
CA PRO A 38 7.30 -12.51 22.85
C PRO A 38 8.07 -13.61 23.60
N ARG A 39 8.65 -13.27 24.75
CA ARG A 39 9.20 -14.28 25.66
C ARG A 39 8.07 -15.07 26.31
N ARG A 40 7.94 -16.35 26.00
CA ARG A 40 6.91 -17.22 26.56
C ARG A 40 7.50 -18.44 27.25
N LYS A 41 6.80 -18.91 28.29
CA LYS A 41 7.12 -20.17 28.98
C LYS A 41 6.45 -21.38 28.30
N GLU A 42 5.41 -21.16 27.51
CA GLU A 42 4.64 -22.22 26.85
C GLU A 42 5.18 -22.51 25.45
N LYS A 43 5.08 -23.78 25.06
CA LYS A 43 5.53 -24.27 23.73
C LYS A 43 4.51 -24.07 22.60
N ALA A 44 3.37 -23.42 22.88
CA ALA A 44 2.35 -23.20 21.85
C ALA A 44 2.87 -22.24 20.77
N LYS A 45 2.72 -22.65 19.50
CA LYS A 45 3.09 -21.83 18.36
C LYS A 45 2.10 -20.67 18.18
N LEU A 46 2.63 -19.48 17.91
CA LEU A 46 1.86 -18.25 17.75
C LEU A 46 1.56 -17.94 16.28
N PRO A 47 0.41 -17.32 15.96
CA PRO A 47 0.20 -16.68 14.67
C PRO A 47 1.32 -15.70 14.34
N VAL A 48 1.50 -15.41 13.07
CA VAL A 48 2.58 -14.53 12.57
C VAL A 48 1.99 -13.40 11.75
N LEU A 49 2.31 -12.17 12.09
CA LEU A 49 2.05 -10.97 11.30
C LEU A 49 3.32 -10.60 10.53
N VAL A 50 3.27 -10.56 9.21
CA VAL A 50 4.36 -10.06 8.37
C VAL A 50 4.00 -8.69 7.84
N TRP A 51 4.79 -7.68 8.19
CA TRP A 51 4.59 -6.30 7.80
C TRP A 51 5.44 -5.90 6.62
N VAL A 52 4.79 -5.30 5.61
CA VAL A 52 5.37 -4.71 4.41
C VAL A 52 5.19 -3.20 4.47
N HIS A 53 6.28 -2.45 4.53
CA HIS A 53 6.24 -0.99 4.63
C HIS A 53 5.72 -0.32 3.36
N GLY A 54 5.17 0.89 3.48
CA GLY A 54 4.78 1.75 2.39
C GLY A 54 5.94 2.56 1.80
N GLY A 55 5.60 3.68 1.15
CA GLY A 55 6.56 4.64 0.58
C GLY A 55 6.60 4.65 -0.94
N GLY A 56 5.46 4.40 -1.61
CA GLY A 56 5.27 4.59 -3.05
C GLY A 56 6.15 3.70 -3.93
N TYR A 57 6.68 2.60 -3.41
CA TYR A 57 7.71 1.74 -4.04
C TYR A 57 9.09 2.41 -4.17
N GLY A 58 9.30 3.61 -3.63
CA GLY A 58 10.55 4.38 -3.75
C GLY A 58 11.29 4.65 -2.43
N PHE A 59 10.63 4.54 -1.27
CA PHE A 59 11.26 4.70 0.04
C PHE A 59 10.59 3.83 1.12
N GLY A 60 11.12 3.89 2.35
CA GLY A 60 10.67 3.11 3.49
C GLY A 60 11.70 2.08 3.93
N ASN A 61 11.45 1.44 5.06
CA ASN A 61 12.32 0.40 5.61
C ASN A 61 11.59 -0.54 6.56
N GLY A 62 12.24 -1.61 6.95
CA GLY A 62 11.74 -2.63 7.89
C GLY A 62 11.91 -2.31 9.37
N GLN A 63 12.15 -1.05 9.74
CA GLN A 63 12.42 -0.65 11.13
C GLN A 63 11.16 -0.25 11.92
N GLN A 64 9.98 -0.65 11.45
CA GLN A 64 8.73 -0.42 12.16
C GLN A 64 8.76 -1.11 13.52
N ASP A 65 8.58 -0.34 14.60
CA ASP A 65 8.42 -0.91 15.94
C ASP A 65 7.05 -1.59 16.08
N MET A 66 7.08 -2.87 16.40
CA MET A 66 5.89 -3.72 16.58
C MET A 66 5.56 -3.95 18.07
N THR A 67 6.28 -3.32 18.98
CA THR A 67 6.20 -3.62 20.41
C THR A 67 4.82 -3.30 20.99
N GLU A 68 4.26 -2.14 20.64
CA GLU A 68 2.97 -1.72 21.20
C GLU A 68 1.82 -2.62 20.75
N ILE A 69 1.72 -2.96 19.44
CA ILE A 69 0.63 -3.81 18.97
C ILE A 69 0.72 -5.23 19.55
N ILE A 70 1.92 -5.75 19.78
CA ILE A 70 2.11 -7.06 20.41
C ILE A 70 1.72 -7.01 21.90
N ASN A 71 2.18 -6.00 22.64
CA ASN A 71 1.94 -5.87 24.07
C ASN A 71 0.47 -5.60 24.40
N ASP A 72 -0.19 -4.71 23.65
CA ASP A 72 -1.62 -4.39 23.82
C ASP A 72 -2.55 -5.58 23.54
N ASN A 73 -2.02 -6.66 22.98
CA ASN A 73 -2.74 -7.87 22.62
C ASN A 73 -2.21 -9.13 23.34
N ASP A 74 -1.80 -8.98 24.58
CA ASP A 74 -1.38 -10.08 25.48
C ASP A 74 -0.26 -10.95 24.89
N ASN A 75 0.59 -10.38 24.04
CA ASN A 75 1.68 -11.09 23.38
C ASN A 75 1.19 -12.32 22.58
N SER A 76 0.06 -12.20 21.90
CA SER A 76 -0.67 -13.32 21.28
C SER A 76 -0.18 -13.73 19.88
N PHE A 77 0.74 -12.97 19.28
CA PHE A 77 1.33 -13.26 17.97
C PHE A 77 2.79 -12.81 17.88
N ILE A 78 3.49 -13.28 16.84
CA ILE A 78 4.83 -12.83 16.44
C ILE A 78 4.67 -11.84 15.31
N ALA A 79 5.45 -10.74 15.31
CA ALA A 79 5.53 -9.84 14.18
C ALA A 79 6.88 -9.94 13.47
N VAL A 80 6.85 -9.82 12.15
CA VAL A 80 8.02 -9.78 11.27
C VAL A 80 7.91 -8.54 10.40
N SER A 81 8.88 -7.63 10.47
CA SER A 81 8.95 -6.47 9.58
C SER A 81 10.02 -6.73 8.53
N ILE A 82 9.65 -6.68 7.24
CA ILE A 82 10.55 -6.99 6.15
C ILE A 82 11.06 -5.75 5.44
N GLN A 83 12.22 -5.86 4.81
CA GLN A 83 12.67 -4.96 3.77
C GLN A 83 12.49 -5.62 2.41
N TYR A 84 12.17 -4.82 1.41
CA TYR A 84 12.14 -5.21 0.01
C TYR A 84 12.85 -4.12 -0.80
N ARG A 85 13.39 -4.48 -1.94
CA ARG A 85 14.01 -3.47 -2.78
C ARG A 85 12.96 -2.51 -3.30
N VAL A 86 13.02 -1.34 -2.78
CA VAL A 86 12.51 -0.17 -3.48
C VAL A 86 13.51 0.19 -4.58
N SER A 87 14.56 -0.65 -4.72
CA SER A 87 15.77 -0.50 -5.50
C SER A 87 16.51 -1.83 -5.67
N LEU A 88 16.61 -2.45 -6.75
CA LEU A 88 17.37 -3.39 -7.57
C LEU A 88 17.86 -4.82 -7.20
N PHE A 89 17.99 -5.53 -8.25
CA PHE A 89 18.57 -6.76 -8.84
C PHE A 89 19.24 -7.84 -7.98
N SER A 90 18.80 -9.08 -8.22
CA SER A 90 19.58 -10.29 -8.01
C SER A 90 19.64 -11.15 -9.26
N ARG A 91 20.82 -11.64 -9.63
CA ARG A 91 20.99 -12.71 -10.61
C ARG A 91 21.13 -14.04 -9.88
N CYS A 92 20.21 -14.96 -10.10
CA CYS A 92 20.37 -16.31 -9.64
C CYS A 92 21.36 -17.05 -10.54
N ILE A 93 22.57 -17.33 -10.05
CA ILE A 93 23.53 -18.23 -10.70
C ILE A 93 23.79 -19.41 -9.79
N ARG A 94 23.77 -20.63 -10.37
CA ARG A 94 24.06 -21.90 -9.68
C ARG A 94 25.28 -21.77 -8.77
N HIS A 95 25.09 -22.00 -7.48
CA HIS A 95 26.13 -22.25 -6.45
C HIS A 95 26.99 -21.11 -5.91
N GLN A 96 26.78 -19.83 -6.30
CA GLN A 96 27.41 -18.72 -5.58
C GLN A 96 26.43 -17.54 -5.52
N LEU A 97 26.10 -17.08 -4.32
CA LEU A 97 25.63 -15.73 -4.06
C LEU A 97 26.76 -14.77 -4.45
N ILE A 98 26.89 -14.51 -5.74
CA ILE A 98 27.71 -13.38 -6.18
C ILE A 98 26.79 -12.17 -6.03
N MET A 99 27.00 -11.45 -4.95
CA MET A 99 26.51 -10.08 -4.76
C MET A 99 27.17 -9.22 -5.84
N SER A 100 26.60 -9.22 -7.04
CA SER A 100 27.08 -8.35 -8.09
C SER A 100 26.42 -6.99 -7.88
N LYS A 101 27.21 -5.94 -7.76
CA LYS A 101 26.86 -4.51 -7.77
C LYS A 101 25.91 -4.22 -8.93
N LEU A 102 24.64 -4.04 -8.66
CA LEU A 102 23.66 -3.84 -9.72
C LEU A 102 22.59 -2.86 -9.28
N GLY A 103 22.73 -1.68 -9.74
CA GLY A 103 21.88 -0.53 -9.50
C GLY A 103 20.59 -0.45 -10.31
N ALA A 104 19.72 0.42 -9.97
CA ALA A 104 18.35 0.80 -10.29
C ALA A 104 17.34 -0.34 -10.38
N PHE A 105 16.72 -0.80 -9.56
CA PHE A 105 15.93 -0.66 -8.37
C PHE A 105 14.67 -1.54 -8.50
N GLY A 106 14.06 -2.04 -7.53
CA GLY A 106 13.04 -3.11 -7.52
C GLY A 106 11.93 -3.07 -8.58
N PHE A 107 11.83 -1.96 -9.32
CA PHE A 107 10.73 -1.73 -10.28
C PHE A 107 11.18 -1.14 -11.64
N LEU A 108 12.48 -1.17 -11.96
CA LEU A 108 12.96 -0.80 -13.30
C LEU A 108 12.40 -1.78 -14.34
N SER A 109 11.95 -1.28 -15.49
CA SER A 109 11.26 -2.08 -16.47
C SER A 109 11.58 -1.65 -17.90
N SER A 110 11.85 -2.63 -18.73
CA SER A 110 12.05 -2.52 -20.19
C SER A 110 12.10 -3.93 -20.78
N THR A 111 12.15 -4.03 -22.12
CA THR A 111 12.40 -5.29 -22.81
C THR A 111 13.76 -5.90 -22.41
N GLU A 112 14.80 -5.07 -22.24
CA GLU A 112 16.13 -5.55 -21.83
C GLU A 112 16.10 -6.10 -20.37
N ILE A 113 15.34 -5.45 -19.48
CA ILE A 113 15.13 -5.94 -18.11
C ILE A 113 14.38 -7.28 -18.12
N GLN A 114 13.35 -7.42 -18.96
CA GLN A 114 12.60 -8.67 -19.07
C GLN A 114 13.49 -9.82 -19.57
N GLN A 115 14.38 -9.56 -20.51
CA GLN A 115 15.25 -10.59 -21.11
C GLN A 115 16.45 -10.95 -20.24
N HIS A 116 17.04 -10.00 -19.54
CA HIS A 116 18.34 -10.14 -18.87
C HIS A 116 18.34 -9.78 -17.38
N GLY A 117 17.19 -9.44 -16.82
CA GLY A 117 17.00 -9.06 -15.43
C GLY A 117 15.79 -9.72 -14.78
N ALA A 118 15.12 -8.99 -13.89
CA ALA A 118 13.89 -9.40 -13.23
C ALA A 118 12.92 -8.21 -13.15
N LEU A 119 11.77 -8.33 -13.76
CA LEU A 119 10.65 -7.40 -13.58
C LEU A 119 10.09 -7.54 -12.15
N ASN A 120 9.53 -6.46 -11.61
CA ASN A 120 8.90 -6.45 -10.29
C ASN A 120 9.74 -7.07 -9.16
N ALA A 121 11.05 -6.84 -9.20
CA ALA A 121 11.99 -7.46 -8.25
C ALA A 121 11.64 -7.17 -6.79
N GLY A 122 11.09 -5.98 -6.46
CA GLY A 122 10.60 -5.66 -5.11
C GLY A 122 9.43 -6.54 -4.66
N ILE A 123 8.53 -6.92 -5.57
CA ILE A 123 7.44 -7.87 -5.25
C ILE A 123 7.99 -9.28 -5.06
N LEU A 124 8.99 -9.67 -5.86
CA LEU A 124 9.68 -10.95 -5.69
C LEU A 124 10.45 -11.03 -4.36
N ASP A 125 11.01 -9.91 -3.88
CA ASP A 125 11.66 -9.85 -2.56
C ASP A 125 10.65 -10.04 -1.41
N MET A 126 9.46 -9.43 -1.52
CA MET A 126 8.37 -9.65 -0.56
C MET A 126 7.98 -11.14 -0.53
N ALA A 127 7.84 -11.76 -1.70
CA ALA A 127 7.54 -13.18 -1.79
C ALA A 127 8.66 -14.05 -1.22
N PHE A 128 9.93 -13.69 -1.43
CA PHE A 128 11.08 -14.37 -0.86
C PHE A 128 11.14 -14.25 0.67
N ALA A 129 10.82 -13.08 1.21
CA ALA A 129 10.71 -12.89 2.67
C ALA A 129 9.61 -13.77 3.29
N LEU A 130 8.48 -13.93 2.59
CA LEU A 130 7.42 -14.86 3.02
C LEU A 130 7.88 -16.32 2.97
N GLN A 131 8.69 -16.69 1.99
CA GLN A 131 9.31 -18.01 1.95
C GLN A 131 10.25 -18.22 3.15
N TRP A 132 11.05 -17.21 3.49
CA TRP A 132 11.91 -17.27 4.68
C TRP A 132 11.07 -17.49 5.97
N VAL A 133 9.91 -16.80 6.09
CA VAL A 133 8.98 -17.01 7.22
C VAL A 133 8.51 -18.47 7.26
N GLN A 134 8.12 -19.05 6.13
CA GLN A 134 7.71 -20.46 6.08
C GLN A 134 8.82 -21.43 6.50
N ASP A 135 10.08 -21.12 6.16
CA ASP A 135 11.21 -22.00 6.42
C ASP A 135 11.76 -21.87 7.84
N HIS A 136 11.57 -20.72 8.50
CA HIS A 136 12.34 -20.40 9.70
C HIS A 136 11.56 -19.91 10.91
N ILE A 137 10.30 -19.43 10.75
CA ILE A 137 9.59 -18.75 11.84
C ILE A 137 9.28 -19.68 13.03
N ASP A 138 9.24 -20.97 12.82
CA ASP A 138 9.08 -21.96 13.88
C ASP A 138 10.21 -21.94 14.92
N ARG A 139 11.42 -21.49 14.53
CA ARG A 139 12.57 -21.29 15.43
C ARG A 139 12.35 -20.17 16.43
N PHE A 140 11.43 -19.23 16.10
CA PHE A 140 11.01 -18.11 16.95
C PHE A 140 9.71 -18.38 17.69
N GLY A 141 9.15 -19.60 17.57
CA GLY A 141 7.88 -19.98 18.17
C GLY A 141 6.65 -19.63 17.33
N GLY A 142 6.82 -19.27 16.06
CA GLY A 142 5.74 -18.97 15.13
C GLY A 142 5.10 -20.21 14.50
N ASP A 143 3.82 -20.06 14.13
CA ASP A 143 3.04 -21.04 13.39
C ASP A 143 2.99 -20.66 11.91
N LYS A 144 3.78 -21.34 11.09
CA LYS A 144 3.83 -21.10 9.65
C LYS A 144 2.52 -21.38 8.91
N SER A 145 1.57 -22.07 9.52
CA SER A 145 0.24 -22.29 8.95
C SER A 145 -0.74 -21.15 9.24
N ARG A 146 -0.38 -20.19 10.11
CA ARG A 146 -1.18 -19.03 10.50
C ARG A 146 -0.41 -17.74 10.26
N VAL A 147 -0.16 -17.44 8.98
CA VAL A 147 0.57 -16.25 8.55
C VAL A 147 -0.41 -15.24 7.96
N THR A 148 -0.41 -14.04 8.54
CA THR A 148 -1.08 -12.84 8.02
C THR A 148 -0.04 -11.93 7.39
N VAL A 149 -0.27 -11.53 6.14
CA VAL A 149 0.59 -10.54 5.46
C VAL A 149 -0.13 -9.20 5.49
N ALA A 150 0.52 -8.19 6.01
CA ALA A 150 -0.03 -6.85 6.18
C ALA A 150 0.86 -5.81 5.49
N GLY A 151 0.23 -4.78 4.95
CA GLY A 151 0.95 -3.62 4.41
C GLY A 151 0.12 -2.35 4.44
N GLN A 152 0.81 -1.22 4.28
CA GLN A 152 0.18 0.10 4.11
C GLN A 152 0.72 0.75 2.83
N SER A 153 -0.14 1.52 2.11
CA SER A 153 0.28 2.24 0.91
C SER A 153 0.86 1.29 -0.16
N ALA A 154 2.06 1.56 -0.66
CA ALA A 154 2.79 0.68 -1.58
C ALA A 154 3.02 -0.73 -0.99
N GLY A 155 3.20 -0.86 0.33
CA GLY A 155 3.23 -2.16 1.00
C GLY A 155 1.92 -2.93 0.86
N ALA A 156 0.77 -2.25 1.03
CA ALA A 156 -0.55 -2.85 0.79
C ALA A 156 -0.80 -3.14 -0.69
N GLY A 157 -0.32 -2.28 -1.59
CA GLY A 157 -0.30 -2.53 -3.03
C GLY A 157 0.53 -3.77 -3.38
N GLY A 158 1.72 -3.92 -2.78
CA GLY A 158 2.55 -5.12 -2.92
C GLY A 158 1.86 -6.38 -2.39
N VAL A 159 1.20 -6.29 -1.24
CA VAL A 159 0.41 -7.40 -0.67
C VAL A 159 -0.79 -7.75 -1.58
N MET A 160 -1.45 -6.76 -2.17
CA MET A 160 -2.50 -6.98 -3.18
C MET A 160 -1.94 -7.71 -4.41
N LEU A 161 -0.77 -7.28 -4.93
CA LEU A 161 -0.11 -7.93 -6.07
C LEU A 161 0.29 -9.38 -5.75
N LEU A 162 0.77 -9.66 -4.53
CA LEU A 162 0.98 -11.04 -4.06
C LEU A 162 -0.35 -11.81 -3.98
N GLY A 163 -1.42 -11.13 -3.59
CA GLY A 163 -2.77 -11.70 -3.56
C GLY A 163 -3.27 -12.17 -4.92
N ILE A 164 -2.97 -11.46 -6.01
CA ILE A 164 -3.39 -11.82 -7.38
C ILE A 164 -2.33 -12.61 -8.15
N ALA A 165 -1.11 -12.72 -7.64
CA ALA A 165 0.01 -13.35 -8.34
C ALA A 165 -0.34 -14.77 -8.82
N LYS A 166 0.13 -15.12 -10.03
CA LYS A 166 -0.15 -16.40 -10.67
C LYS A 166 -1.67 -16.68 -10.79
N ASN A 167 -2.45 -15.64 -11.11
CA ASN A 167 -3.91 -15.72 -11.21
C ASN A 167 -4.58 -16.25 -9.94
N GLY A 168 -4.12 -15.80 -8.76
CA GLY A 168 -4.66 -16.22 -7.48
C GLY A 168 -4.27 -17.65 -7.06
N THR A 169 -3.22 -18.22 -7.61
CA THR A 169 -2.79 -19.61 -7.30
C THR A 169 -1.48 -19.70 -6.51
N LEU A 170 -0.90 -18.56 -6.10
CA LEU A 170 0.37 -18.53 -5.39
C LEU A 170 0.34 -19.34 -4.09
N GLY A 171 -0.78 -19.37 -3.38
CA GLY A 171 -0.94 -20.12 -2.14
C GLY A 171 -0.93 -21.64 -2.30
N THR A 172 -1.06 -22.16 -3.53
CA THR A 172 -1.15 -23.61 -3.81
C THR A 172 0.09 -24.18 -4.51
N SER A 173 0.96 -23.32 -5.07
CA SER A 173 2.18 -23.77 -5.77
C SER A 173 3.24 -22.68 -5.79
N ILE A 174 4.32 -22.85 -5.02
CA ILE A 174 5.39 -21.88 -4.94
C ILE A 174 6.54 -22.20 -5.86
N PHE A 175 7.02 -21.16 -6.55
CA PHE A 175 8.37 -20.98 -7.10
C PHE A 175 9.02 -22.17 -7.80
N SER A 176 8.33 -22.84 -8.71
CA SER A 176 9.03 -23.74 -9.61
C SER A 176 9.89 -23.02 -10.66
N ASN A 177 9.78 -21.69 -10.85
CA ASN A 177 10.39 -21.01 -11.98
C ASN A 177 11.03 -19.62 -11.74
N VAL A 178 11.25 -19.17 -10.51
CA VAL A 178 11.94 -17.87 -10.29
C VAL A 178 13.45 -17.99 -10.41
N CYS A 179 13.97 -19.19 -10.19
CA CYS A 179 15.33 -19.60 -10.53
C CYS A 179 15.32 -21.11 -10.70
N GLY A 180 15.85 -21.64 -11.78
CA GLY A 180 15.89 -23.08 -12.07
C GLY A 180 16.60 -23.98 -11.04
N LEU A 181 16.64 -23.56 -9.78
CA LEU A 181 17.30 -24.25 -8.65
C LEU A 181 16.33 -24.70 -7.56
N LEU A 182 15.05 -24.33 -7.62
CA LEU A 182 14.07 -24.64 -6.55
C LEU A 182 13.07 -25.73 -6.95
N THR A 183 13.54 -26.74 -7.69
CA THR A 183 12.70 -27.89 -8.08
C THR A 183 12.36 -28.83 -6.92
N THR A 184 12.81 -28.58 -5.70
CA THR A 184 12.60 -29.46 -4.54
C THR A 184 11.84 -28.84 -3.37
N LEU A 185 11.46 -27.56 -3.43
CA LEU A 185 10.70 -26.91 -2.35
C LEU A 185 9.19 -26.96 -2.63
N ARG A 186 8.60 -28.09 -2.28
CA ARG A 186 7.13 -28.25 -2.10
C ARG A 186 6.74 -27.76 -0.70
N SER A 187 6.86 -26.49 -0.39
CA SER A 187 6.22 -25.93 0.80
C SER A 187 5.21 -24.85 0.40
N LEU A 188 4.00 -25.05 0.87
CA LEU A 188 2.85 -24.20 0.67
C LEU A 188 3.09 -22.83 1.35
N LEU A 189 3.21 -21.73 0.58
CA LEU A 189 2.96 -20.40 1.14
C LEU A 189 1.47 -20.31 1.44
N THR A 190 1.08 -20.58 2.63
CA THR A 190 -0.29 -20.33 3.07
C THR A 190 -0.39 -18.91 3.58
N MET A 191 -0.54 -17.94 2.68
CA MET A 191 -1.11 -16.63 3.06
C MET A 191 -2.60 -16.86 3.28
N ARG A 192 -3.00 -17.15 4.52
CA ARG A 192 -4.43 -17.33 4.82
C ARG A 192 -5.12 -15.99 5.00
N GLN A 193 -4.41 -15.00 5.51
CA GLN A 193 -4.96 -13.72 5.92
C GLN A 193 -4.15 -12.57 5.32
N ILE A 194 -4.84 -11.54 4.89
CA ILE A 194 -4.27 -10.32 4.31
C ILE A 194 -4.81 -9.11 5.07
N ILE A 195 -3.95 -8.14 5.39
CA ILE A 195 -4.36 -6.80 5.84
C ILE A 195 -3.83 -5.79 4.83
N ALA A 196 -4.71 -5.05 4.18
CA ALA A 196 -4.36 -4.04 3.20
C ALA A 196 -4.87 -2.66 3.63
N ALA A 197 -3.99 -1.85 4.22
CA ALA A 197 -4.31 -0.48 4.63
C ALA A 197 -3.95 0.50 3.52
N SER A 198 -4.94 1.16 2.91
CA SER A 198 -4.78 2.11 1.81
C SER A 198 -3.95 1.52 0.65
N PRO A 199 -4.41 0.42 0.00
CA PRO A 199 -3.64 -0.25 -1.04
C PRO A 199 -3.35 0.68 -2.22
N TYR A 200 -2.07 0.98 -2.44
CA TYR A 200 -1.60 1.86 -3.51
C TYR A 200 -1.60 1.11 -4.83
N LEU A 201 -2.48 1.52 -5.73
CA LEU A 201 -2.59 0.99 -7.08
C LEU A 201 -2.35 2.12 -8.11
N PRO A 202 -1.08 2.47 -8.39
CA PRO A 202 -0.75 3.35 -9.51
C PRO A 202 -0.98 2.62 -10.84
N PRO A 203 -1.00 3.31 -11.98
CA PRO A 203 -1.06 2.66 -13.28
C PRO A 203 -0.01 1.55 -13.43
N GLN A 204 -0.48 0.34 -13.70
CA GLN A 204 0.34 -0.87 -13.89
C GLN A 204 0.57 -1.09 -15.39
N HIS A 205 1.45 -0.31 -15.98
CA HIS A 205 1.76 -0.42 -17.39
C HIS A 205 2.33 -1.80 -17.75
N LYS A 206 2.15 -2.21 -19.01
CA LYS A 206 2.91 -3.35 -19.52
C LYS A 206 4.41 -3.04 -19.47
N PHE A 207 5.24 -4.01 -19.14
CA PHE A 207 6.68 -3.84 -18.89
C PHE A 207 7.45 -3.12 -20.01
N ASP A 208 6.99 -3.24 -21.27
CA ASP A 208 7.57 -2.64 -22.48
C ASP A 208 6.77 -1.44 -23.01
N ALA A 209 5.79 -0.94 -22.25
CA ALA A 209 5.03 0.24 -22.63
C ALA A 209 5.91 1.51 -22.61
N SER A 210 5.45 2.55 -23.31
CA SER A 210 6.23 3.78 -23.48
C SER A 210 6.58 4.50 -22.15
N ALA A 211 5.72 4.39 -21.12
CA ALA A 211 5.97 5.04 -19.85
C ALA A 211 7.16 4.39 -19.09
N PRO A 212 7.16 3.09 -18.75
CA PRO A 212 8.31 2.46 -18.11
C PRO A 212 9.58 2.49 -18.99
N THR A 213 9.46 2.37 -20.30
CA THR A 213 10.62 2.48 -21.22
C THR A 213 11.29 3.84 -21.13
N ARG A 214 10.52 4.94 -21.16
CA ARG A 214 11.08 6.29 -20.95
C ARG A 214 11.77 6.46 -19.61
N GLN A 215 11.24 5.86 -18.54
CA GLN A 215 11.89 5.92 -17.22
C GLN A 215 13.21 5.14 -17.21
N TYR A 216 13.26 3.99 -17.88
CA TYR A 216 14.50 3.23 -18.07
C TYR A 216 15.55 4.03 -18.85
N GLU A 217 15.16 4.64 -19.97
CA GLU A 217 16.03 5.48 -20.79
C GLU A 217 16.54 6.72 -20.03
N SER A 218 15.65 7.41 -19.31
CA SER A 218 16.00 8.55 -18.47
C SER A 218 17.01 8.17 -17.39
N PHE A 219 16.78 7.06 -16.70
CA PHE A 219 17.70 6.54 -15.69
C PHE A 219 19.05 6.15 -16.30
N SER A 220 19.07 5.44 -17.41
CA SER A 220 20.28 5.02 -18.11
C SER A 220 21.11 6.21 -18.59
N THR A 221 20.43 7.25 -19.08
CA THR A 221 21.08 8.51 -19.50
C THR A 221 21.74 9.20 -18.32
N ARG A 222 21.04 9.35 -17.19
CA ARG A 222 21.59 10.01 -16.00
C ARG A 222 22.73 9.21 -15.37
N ALA A 223 22.70 7.89 -15.48
CA ALA A 223 23.78 7.01 -15.07
C ALA A 223 24.97 6.97 -16.06
N GLY A 224 24.89 7.71 -17.19
CA GLY A 224 25.94 7.74 -18.21
C GLY A 224 26.05 6.44 -19.01
N CYS A 225 24.91 5.78 -19.29
CA CYS A 225 24.84 4.51 -20.03
C CYS A 225 24.04 4.61 -21.34
N ALA A 226 23.56 5.79 -21.74
CA ALA A 226 22.67 5.97 -22.92
C ALA A 226 23.27 5.49 -24.25
N ASN A 227 24.58 5.55 -24.40
CA ASN A 227 25.27 5.19 -25.65
C ASN A 227 25.90 3.77 -25.59
N SER A 228 25.56 2.97 -24.59
CA SER A 228 26.04 1.60 -24.50
C SER A 228 25.22 0.68 -25.39
N THR A 229 25.89 -0.22 -26.11
CA THR A 229 25.24 -1.30 -26.86
C THR A 229 24.58 -2.34 -25.95
N GLU A 230 25.00 -2.40 -24.69
CA GLU A 230 24.49 -3.24 -23.62
C GLU A 230 24.21 -2.38 -22.38
N THR A 231 23.08 -1.65 -22.41
CA THR A 231 22.75 -0.66 -21.39
C THR A 231 22.68 -1.24 -19.98
N LEU A 232 22.06 -2.40 -19.83
CA LEU A 232 21.97 -3.07 -18.53
C LEU A 232 23.34 -3.53 -18.00
N SER A 233 24.23 -3.98 -18.88
CA SER A 233 25.62 -4.32 -18.52
C SER A 233 26.39 -3.09 -18.07
N CYS A 234 26.22 -1.95 -18.77
CA CYS A 234 26.80 -0.67 -18.36
C CYS A 234 26.29 -0.26 -16.97
N LEU A 235 24.98 -0.27 -16.74
CA LEU A 235 24.38 0.06 -15.43
C LEU A 235 24.94 -0.85 -14.32
N ARG A 236 25.10 -2.13 -14.61
CA ARG A 236 25.66 -3.11 -13.67
C ARG A 236 27.10 -2.83 -13.26
N ASN A 237 27.84 -2.09 -14.03
CA ASN A 237 29.24 -1.72 -13.75
C ASN A 237 29.38 -0.31 -13.12
N LYS A 238 28.27 0.42 -12.91
CA LYS A 238 28.30 1.72 -12.23
C LYS A 238 28.44 1.53 -10.71
N ASP A 239 29.07 2.52 -10.08
CA ASP A 239 29.09 2.58 -8.63
C ASP A 239 27.72 2.96 -8.06
N TYR A 240 27.50 2.60 -6.80
CA TYR A 240 26.26 2.81 -6.08
C TYR A 240 25.81 4.28 -6.07
N LEU A 241 26.75 5.23 -5.82
CA LEU A 241 26.41 6.65 -5.71
C LEU A 241 25.90 7.22 -7.04
N THR A 242 26.54 6.87 -8.15
CA THR A 242 26.10 7.26 -9.50
C THR A 242 24.67 6.80 -9.77
N LEU A 243 24.35 5.56 -9.43
CA LEU A 243 23.01 4.99 -9.62
C LEU A 243 21.98 5.64 -8.67
N GLN A 244 22.37 5.91 -7.43
CA GLN A 244 21.49 6.55 -6.45
C GLN A 244 21.13 7.99 -6.85
N ILE A 245 22.10 8.75 -7.35
CA ILE A 245 21.87 10.10 -7.88
C ILE A 245 20.93 10.03 -9.09
N ALA A 246 21.18 9.14 -10.04
CA ALA A 246 20.31 8.96 -11.20
C ALA A 246 18.87 8.61 -10.81
N ASN A 247 18.68 7.76 -9.79
CA ASN A 247 17.36 7.42 -9.26
C ASN A 247 16.66 8.63 -8.63
N SER A 248 17.36 9.39 -7.82
CA SER A 248 16.83 10.60 -7.19
C SER A 248 16.41 11.64 -8.23
N ASP A 249 17.24 11.86 -9.25
CA ASP A 249 16.97 12.80 -10.32
C ASP A 249 15.77 12.42 -11.19
N VAL A 250 15.61 11.12 -11.49
CA VAL A 250 14.47 10.63 -12.28
C VAL A 250 13.18 10.80 -11.47
N ASN A 251 13.18 10.46 -10.20
CA ASN A 251 11.99 10.64 -9.34
C ASN A 251 11.66 12.13 -9.13
N ALA A 252 12.65 12.98 -8.89
CA ALA A 252 12.43 14.42 -8.73
C ALA A 252 11.87 15.10 -9.99
N ALA A 253 12.17 14.58 -11.17
CA ALA A 253 11.68 15.07 -12.45
C ALA A 253 10.32 14.49 -12.86
N ASN A 254 9.77 13.55 -12.08
CA ASN A 254 8.50 12.90 -12.40
C ASN A 254 7.30 13.76 -11.97
N LEU A 255 6.10 13.30 -12.32
CA LEU A 255 4.87 13.96 -11.93
C LEU A 255 4.76 14.08 -10.41
N TYR A 256 4.29 15.24 -9.94
CA TYR A 256 4.05 15.50 -8.53
C TYR A 256 3.24 14.38 -7.87
N GLY A 257 3.72 13.87 -6.74
CA GLY A 257 3.09 12.79 -6.00
C GLY A 257 3.19 11.39 -6.63
N HIS A 258 3.88 11.23 -7.76
CA HIS A 258 3.99 9.95 -8.47
C HIS A 258 5.43 9.49 -8.58
N TRP A 259 5.70 8.26 -8.21
CA TRP A 259 7.01 7.62 -8.36
C TRP A 259 7.29 7.26 -9.81
N ALA A 260 8.52 7.43 -10.23
CA ALA A 260 8.96 7.11 -11.59
C ALA A 260 8.98 5.60 -11.87
N PHE A 261 9.21 4.81 -10.83
CA PHE A 261 9.30 3.36 -10.91
C PHE A 261 8.21 2.73 -10.07
N ALA A 262 7.36 1.92 -10.69
CA ALA A 262 6.22 1.24 -10.10
C ALA A 262 6.14 -0.19 -10.65
N PRO A 263 5.38 -1.09 -10.02
CA PRO A 263 5.11 -2.41 -10.57
C PRO A 263 4.53 -2.34 -11.98
N VAL A 264 4.79 -3.37 -12.77
CA VAL A 264 4.32 -3.50 -14.17
C VAL A 264 3.64 -4.84 -14.40
N THR A 265 2.79 -4.94 -15.43
CA THR A 265 2.32 -6.24 -15.89
C THR A 265 3.39 -6.90 -16.75
N GLU A 266 3.53 -8.20 -16.56
CA GLU A 266 4.55 -9.04 -17.17
C GLU A 266 3.97 -9.90 -18.30
N PRO A 267 4.80 -10.61 -19.11
CA PRO A 267 4.30 -11.56 -20.08
C PRO A 267 3.44 -12.67 -19.46
N GLU A 268 2.63 -13.33 -20.28
CA GLU A 268 1.90 -14.55 -19.89
C GLU A 268 2.83 -15.56 -19.21
N SER A 269 2.29 -16.31 -18.23
CA SER A 269 3.02 -17.25 -17.37
C SER A 269 3.97 -16.65 -16.32
N SER A 270 4.17 -15.34 -16.30
CA SER A 270 4.98 -14.66 -15.29
C SER A 270 4.27 -14.51 -13.93
N PHE A 271 4.86 -13.73 -13.02
CA PHE A 271 4.38 -13.59 -11.65
C PHE A 271 3.14 -12.67 -11.57
N ILE A 272 3.19 -11.49 -12.23
CA ILE A 272 2.10 -10.52 -12.37
C ILE A 272 1.75 -10.39 -13.86
N ASN A 273 0.87 -11.22 -14.36
CA ASN A 273 0.60 -11.36 -15.80
C ASN A 273 -0.72 -10.70 -16.27
N THR A 274 -1.50 -10.16 -15.35
CA THR A 274 -2.78 -9.48 -15.65
C THR A 274 -2.88 -8.18 -14.85
N HIS A 275 -3.69 -7.26 -15.32
CA HIS A 275 -3.98 -6.05 -14.54
C HIS A 275 -4.68 -6.42 -13.23
N PRO A 276 -4.34 -5.76 -12.11
CA PRO A 276 -4.96 -6.03 -10.83
C PRO A 276 -6.49 -5.93 -10.85
N SER A 277 -7.05 -4.91 -11.51
CA SER A 277 -8.49 -4.74 -11.66
C SER A 277 -9.18 -5.95 -12.29
N ASP A 278 -8.59 -6.55 -13.33
CA ASP A 278 -9.14 -7.73 -14.01
C ASP A 278 -9.11 -8.95 -13.09
N SER A 279 -8.00 -9.19 -12.41
CA SER A 279 -7.84 -10.29 -11.47
C SER A 279 -8.80 -10.16 -10.30
N LEU A 280 -8.95 -8.95 -9.73
CA LEU A 280 -9.87 -8.66 -8.63
C LEU A 280 -11.33 -8.82 -9.09
N ALA A 281 -11.71 -8.31 -10.26
CA ALA A 281 -13.05 -8.48 -10.83
C ALA A 281 -13.40 -9.96 -11.05
N ALA A 282 -12.42 -10.77 -11.45
CA ALA A 282 -12.59 -12.21 -11.61
C ALA A 282 -12.56 -13.00 -10.27
N GLY A 283 -12.17 -12.37 -9.16
CA GLY A 283 -11.99 -13.04 -7.85
C GLY A 283 -10.79 -14.01 -7.84
N LEU A 284 -9.81 -13.75 -8.71
CA LEU A 284 -8.58 -14.53 -8.80
C LEU A 284 -7.58 -14.05 -7.74
N VAL A 285 -7.83 -14.42 -6.49
CA VAL A 285 -7.05 -13.99 -5.33
C VAL A 285 -6.57 -15.16 -4.48
N ASN A 286 -5.37 -15.01 -3.92
CA ASN A 286 -4.81 -15.87 -2.88
C ASN A 286 -5.33 -15.44 -1.50
N GLY A 287 -5.36 -16.38 -0.56
CA GLY A 287 -5.83 -16.13 0.79
C GLY A 287 -7.30 -16.47 1.01
N GLU A 288 -7.69 -16.54 2.27
CA GLU A 288 -9.04 -16.92 2.71
C GLU A 288 -9.80 -15.73 3.31
N HIS A 289 -9.07 -14.86 4.02
CA HIS A 289 -9.65 -13.73 4.74
C HIS A 289 -8.87 -12.45 4.46
N ILE A 290 -9.58 -11.33 4.37
CA ILE A 290 -8.95 -10.03 4.21
C ILE A 290 -9.57 -8.97 5.13
N LEU A 291 -8.71 -8.12 5.70
CA LEU A 291 -9.08 -6.86 6.34
C LEU A 291 -8.54 -5.73 5.47
N VAL A 292 -9.41 -4.92 4.93
CA VAL A 292 -9.04 -3.81 4.05
C VAL A 292 -9.41 -2.49 4.71
N GLY A 293 -8.63 -1.45 4.47
CA GLY A 293 -8.97 -0.12 4.94
C GLY A 293 -8.47 0.98 4.03
N ASN A 294 -9.01 2.17 4.23
CA ASN A 294 -8.55 3.42 3.64
C ASN A 294 -8.67 4.56 4.64
N ASN A 295 -7.98 5.66 4.40
CA ASN A 295 -8.14 6.91 5.14
C ASN A 295 -9.17 7.82 4.44
N ALA A 296 -9.76 8.74 5.18
CA ALA A 296 -10.76 9.66 4.62
C ALA A 296 -10.16 10.64 3.59
N ASN A 297 -8.91 11.07 3.78
CA ASN A 297 -8.21 12.05 2.92
C ASN A 297 -6.93 11.46 2.32
N GLU A 298 -7.05 10.58 1.34
CA GLU A 298 -5.89 9.96 0.68
C GLU A 298 -5.19 10.89 -0.32
N GLY A 299 -5.88 11.91 -0.87
CA GLY A 299 -5.42 12.72 -2.00
C GLY A 299 -4.41 13.84 -1.72
N PRO A 300 -4.47 14.58 -0.59
CA PRO A 300 -3.72 15.83 -0.42
C PRO A 300 -2.21 15.75 -0.57
N LEU A 301 -1.59 14.59 -0.32
CA LEU A 301 -0.15 14.38 -0.47
C LEU A 301 0.29 14.14 -1.93
N PHE A 302 -0.63 13.89 -2.86
CA PHE A 302 -0.30 13.37 -4.19
C PHE A 302 -0.73 14.28 -5.34
N VAL A 303 -1.54 15.30 -5.06
CA VAL A 303 -2.11 16.19 -6.07
C VAL A 303 -1.54 17.58 -5.90
N PRO A 304 -1.02 18.20 -6.96
CA PRO A 304 -0.53 19.58 -6.90
C PRO A 304 -1.68 20.57 -6.70
N THR A 305 -1.37 21.84 -6.55
CA THR A 305 -2.38 22.90 -6.52
C THR A 305 -3.16 22.93 -7.83
N ILE A 306 -4.49 22.83 -7.75
CA ILE A 306 -5.45 22.87 -8.85
C ILE A 306 -6.46 23.98 -8.55
N ASP A 307 -6.49 25.01 -9.37
CA ASP A 307 -7.28 26.24 -9.17
C ASP A 307 -8.39 26.44 -10.21
N SER A 308 -8.43 25.62 -11.26
CA SER A 308 -9.37 25.75 -12.35
C SER A 308 -9.74 24.40 -12.96
N THR A 309 -10.86 24.35 -13.70
CA THR A 309 -11.27 23.15 -14.45
C THR A 309 -10.25 22.80 -15.53
N ASP A 310 -9.65 23.79 -16.18
CA ASP A 310 -8.61 23.55 -17.21
C ASP A 310 -7.35 22.96 -16.57
N ALA A 311 -6.94 23.44 -15.40
CA ALA A 311 -5.83 22.86 -14.64
C ALA A 311 -6.13 21.43 -14.19
N LEU A 312 -7.37 21.17 -13.74
CA LEU A 312 -7.82 19.81 -13.40
C LEU A 312 -7.77 18.89 -14.62
N GLN A 313 -8.28 19.33 -15.77
CA GLN A 313 -8.25 18.55 -17.00
C GLN A 313 -6.82 18.26 -17.47
N ALA A 314 -5.95 19.27 -17.42
CA ALA A 314 -4.54 19.11 -17.77
C ALA A 314 -3.85 18.09 -16.85
N TRP A 315 -4.10 18.17 -15.55
CA TRP A 315 -3.54 17.22 -14.58
C TRP A 315 -4.09 15.81 -14.79
N VAL A 316 -5.40 15.62 -14.98
CA VAL A 316 -6.01 14.30 -15.25
C VAL A 316 -5.42 13.66 -16.52
N LYS A 317 -5.22 14.45 -17.60
CA LYS A 317 -4.58 13.96 -18.84
C LYS A 317 -3.14 13.49 -18.65
N ILE A 318 -2.42 14.07 -17.69
CA ILE A 318 -1.06 13.65 -17.37
C ILE A 318 -1.07 12.40 -16.47
N ALA A 319 -1.93 12.40 -15.44
CA ALA A 319 -2.04 11.29 -14.49
C ALA A 319 -2.67 10.03 -15.15
N PHE A 320 -3.64 10.24 -16.05
CA PHE A 320 -4.38 9.19 -16.74
C PHE A 320 -4.43 9.47 -18.27
N PRO A 321 -3.33 9.28 -18.98
CA PRO A 321 -3.17 9.74 -20.36
C PRO A 321 -4.12 9.10 -21.39
N SER A 322 -4.74 7.97 -21.06
CA SER A 322 -5.69 7.27 -21.92
C SER A 322 -7.16 7.65 -21.69
N VAL A 323 -7.43 8.54 -20.72
CA VAL A 323 -8.79 9.05 -20.47
C VAL A 323 -9.20 10.01 -21.57
N SER A 324 -10.30 9.70 -22.25
CA SER A 324 -10.89 10.53 -23.32
C SER A 324 -11.64 11.75 -22.74
N SER A 325 -11.96 12.72 -23.59
CA SER A 325 -12.76 13.88 -23.16
C SER A 325 -14.14 13.49 -22.64
N THR A 326 -14.80 12.49 -23.23
CA THR A 326 -16.10 11.99 -22.75
C THR A 326 -15.98 11.35 -21.37
N GLU A 327 -14.92 10.61 -21.10
CA GLU A 327 -14.68 10.01 -19.78
C GLU A 327 -14.30 11.07 -18.75
N PHE A 328 -13.56 12.10 -19.16
CA PHE A 328 -13.31 13.25 -18.29
C PHE A 328 -14.61 13.94 -17.87
N GLU A 329 -15.54 14.18 -18.78
CA GLU A 329 -16.86 14.71 -18.44
C GLU A 329 -17.65 13.78 -17.50
N ALA A 330 -17.55 12.46 -17.71
CA ALA A 330 -18.15 11.48 -16.78
C ALA A 330 -17.54 11.54 -15.38
N ILE A 331 -16.21 11.72 -15.29
CA ILE A 331 -15.51 11.96 -14.02
C ILE A 331 -16.03 13.25 -13.38
N LEU A 332 -16.11 14.36 -14.14
CA LEU A 332 -16.63 15.61 -13.60
C LEU A 332 -18.07 15.50 -13.09
N ALA A 333 -18.92 14.75 -13.77
CA ALA A 333 -20.29 14.51 -13.33
C ALA A 333 -20.37 13.66 -12.05
N ALA A 334 -19.46 12.71 -11.88
CA ALA A 334 -19.39 11.84 -10.69
C ALA A 334 -18.83 12.56 -9.44
N TYR A 335 -18.05 13.63 -9.63
CA TYR A 335 -17.49 14.46 -8.57
C TYR A 335 -18.02 15.90 -8.69
N PRO A 336 -19.28 16.17 -8.35
CA PRO A 336 -19.87 17.50 -8.47
C PRO A 336 -19.15 18.50 -7.56
N LEU A 337 -19.12 19.77 -7.98
CA LEU A 337 -18.72 20.86 -7.11
C LEU A 337 -19.89 21.21 -6.20
N SER A 338 -19.64 21.27 -4.91
CA SER A 338 -20.58 21.81 -3.93
C SER A 338 -20.27 23.27 -3.66
N ASN A 339 -21.32 24.07 -3.48
CA ASN A 339 -21.22 25.46 -3.01
C ASN A 339 -21.41 25.58 -1.50
N LEU A 340 -21.44 24.44 -0.78
CA LEU A 340 -21.60 24.43 0.66
C LEU A 340 -20.27 24.74 1.32
N GLU A 341 -20.19 25.89 1.98
CA GLU A 341 -19.09 26.21 2.87
C GLU A 341 -19.28 25.42 4.16
N ASN A 342 -18.37 24.51 4.46
CA ASN A 342 -18.31 23.88 5.75
C ASN A 342 -16.90 24.00 6.32
N ASN A 343 -16.83 24.66 7.45
CA ASN A 343 -15.56 24.92 8.11
C ASN A 343 -15.17 23.85 9.14
N ASP A 344 -16.01 22.84 9.38
CA ASP A 344 -15.87 22.13 10.64
C ASP A 344 -15.41 20.68 10.57
N THR A 345 -15.50 19.97 9.44
CA THR A 345 -15.21 18.55 9.52
C THR A 345 -14.71 17.90 8.26
N VAL A 346 -13.66 17.15 8.44
CA VAL A 346 -13.01 16.30 7.47
C VAL A 346 -13.74 14.97 7.26
N ALA A 347 -14.23 14.40 8.34
CA ALA A 347 -14.91 13.13 8.31
C ALA A 347 -16.35 13.35 8.77
N THR A 348 -17.23 13.34 7.84
CA THR A 348 -18.66 13.44 8.08
C THR A 348 -19.25 12.03 8.22
N THR A 349 -20.54 11.98 8.49
CA THR A 349 -21.27 10.70 8.44
C THR A 349 -21.35 10.11 7.03
N GLY A 350 -20.96 10.86 6.00
CA GLY A 350 -21.10 10.48 4.60
C GLY A 350 -22.55 10.48 4.09
N LEU A 351 -23.50 10.82 4.94
CA LEU A 351 -24.94 10.80 4.64
C LEU A 351 -25.60 12.17 4.77
N GLY A 352 -24.86 13.16 5.23
CA GLY A 352 -25.36 14.53 5.42
C GLY A 352 -25.23 15.40 4.17
N PRO A 353 -25.64 16.66 4.26
CA PRO A 353 -25.54 17.62 3.15
C PRO A 353 -24.08 18.02 2.86
N VAL A 354 -23.19 17.83 3.80
CA VAL A 354 -21.74 18.11 3.68
C VAL A 354 -20.97 16.84 3.94
N ILE A 355 -20.12 16.46 3.00
CA ILE A 355 -19.35 15.23 2.99
C ILE A 355 -17.91 15.54 2.54
N ALA A 356 -16.96 14.61 2.73
CA ALA A 356 -15.58 14.79 2.30
C ALA A 356 -15.44 14.94 0.77
N LEU A 357 -16.47 14.59 0.00
CA LEU A 357 -16.53 14.86 -1.44
C LEU A 357 -16.54 16.36 -1.75
N ASP A 358 -17.22 17.16 -0.92
CA ASP A 358 -17.43 18.60 -1.14
C ASP A 358 -16.30 19.44 -0.56
N THR A 359 -15.85 19.09 0.64
CA THR A 359 -14.85 19.85 1.39
C THR A 359 -14.15 18.98 2.42
N SER A 360 -12.92 19.37 2.77
CA SER A 360 -12.16 18.79 3.87
C SER A 360 -11.42 19.89 4.63
N SER A 361 -10.69 19.54 5.69
CA SER A 361 -9.78 20.49 6.36
C SER A 361 -8.64 20.98 5.46
N PHE A 362 -8.41 20.35 4.32
CA PHE A 362 -7.31 20.68 3.40
C PHE A 362 -7.74 21.55 2.24
N ALA A 363 -8.96 21.40 1.77
CA ALA A 363 -9.45 22.12 0.61
C ALA A 363 -10.97 22.08 0.49
N SER A 364 -11.49 22.94 -0.40
CA SER A 364 -12.87 22.94 -0.90
C SER A 364 -12.88 23.11 -2.41
N GLY A 365 -14.05 22.95 -3.03
CA GLY A 365 -14.26 23.19 -4.45
C GLY A 365 -13.37 22.32 -5.35
N ILE A 366 -12.73 22.95 -6.34
CA ILE A 366 -11.99 22.24 -7.39
C ILE A 366 -10.76 21.48 -6.86
N GLN A 367 -10.08 22.02 -5.87
CA GLN A 367 -8.94 21.35 -5.25
C GLN A 367 -9.37 20.08 -4.49
N GLN A 368 -10.47 20.15 -3.72
CA GLN A 368 -11.02 18.97 -3.05
C GLN A 368 -11.47 17.91 -4.05
N ARG A 369 -12.08 18.34 -5.14
CA ARG A 369 -12.46 17.46 -6.26
C ARG A 369 -11.24 16.72 -6.82
N ALA A 370 -10.11 17.42 -7.06
CA ALA A 370 -8.89 16.81 -7.52
C ALA A 370 -8.33 15.80 -6.51
N TYR A 371 -8.36 16.12 -5.21
CA TYR A 371 -7.96 15.20 -4.14
C TYR A 371 -8.80 13.92 -4.15
N ASN A 372 -10.12 14.04 -4.28
CA ASN A 372 -11.03 12.88 -4.29
C ASN A 372 -10.87 12.02 -5.54
N ILE A 373 -10.69 12.63 -6.71
CA ILE A 373 -10.42 11.92 -7.98
C ILE A 373 -9.17 11.04 -7.82
N HIS A 374 -8.08 11.61 -7.32
CA HIS A 374 -6.85 10.84 -7.09
C HIS A 374 -7.03 9.77 -6.01
N ALA A 375 -7.60 10.16 -4.86
CA ALA A 375 -7.80 9.27 -3.73
C ALA A 375 -8.61 8.03 -4.12
N GLU A 376 -9.72 8.21 -4.82
CA GLU A 376 -10.60 7.11 -5.19
C GLU A 376 -10.01 6.28 -6.32
N ALA A 377 -9.40 6.89 -7.34
CA ALA A 377 -8.76 6.14 -8.43
C ALA A 377 -7.60 5.25 -7.95
N THR A 378 -6.85 5.70 -6.92
CA THR A 378 -5.53 5.13 -6.60
C THR A 378 -5.52 4.30 -5.31
N PHE A 379 -6.37 4.61 -4.33
CA PHE A 379 -6.36 3.97 -3.00
C PHE A 379 -7.72 3.41 -2.60
N VAL A 380 -8.77 4.23 -2.67
CA VAL A 380 -10.06 3.90 -2.07
C VAL A 380 -10.82 2.88 -2.91
N CYS A 381 -10.98 3.09 -4.22
CA CYS A 381 -11.66 2.12 -5.06
C CYS A 381 -10.89 0.80 -5.20
N PRO A 382 -9.55 0.77 -5.32
CA PRO A 382 -8.78 -0.46 -5.16
C PRO A 382 -9.08 -1.22 -3.86
N SER A 383 -9.28 -0.53 -2.72
CA SER A 383 -9.66 -1.16 -1.46
C SER A 383 -11.06 -1.82 -1.52
N TYR A 384 -12.02 -1.18 -2.19
CA TYR A 384 -13.36 -1.72 -2.44
C TYR A 384 -13.31 -2.94 -3.36
N TRP A 385 -12.57 -2.86 -4.48
CA TRP A 385 -12.42 -3.98 -5.42
C TRP A 385 -11.75 -5.18 -4.76
N LEU A 386 -10.79 -4.92 -3.88
CA LEU A 386 -10.12 -5.97 -3.12
C LEU A 386 -11.07 -6.63 -2.11
N SER A 387 -11.93 -5.84 -1.43
CA SER A 387 -13.01 -6.39 -0.58
C SER A 387 -13.99 -7.25 -1.38
N ASP A 388 -14.44 -6.77 -2.56
CA ASP A 388 -15.35 -7.50 -3.45
C ASP A 388 -14.74 -8.83 -3.92
N ALA A 389 -13.45 -8.84 -4.26
CA ALA A 389 -12.77 -10.05 -4.73
C ALA A 389 -12.78 -11.17 -3.66
N PHE A 390 -12.72 -10.80 -2.37
CA PHE A 390 -12.77 -11.73 -1.25
C PHE A 390 -14.18 -12.12 -0.79
N THR A 391 -15.24 -11.71 -1.49
CA THR A 391 -16.61 -12.25 -1.24
C THR A 391 -16.88 -13.51 -2.04
N LYS A 392 -16.01 -13.88 -2.96
CA LYS A 392 -16.15 -15.05 -3.82
C LYS A 392 -15.48 -16.29 -3.21
N ASN A 393 -15.97 -17.48 -3.56
CA ASN A 393 -15.34 -18.75 -3.21
C ASN A 393 -15.19 -19.00 -1.69
N ASN A 394 -16.21 -18.67 -0.89
CA ASN A 394 -16.24 -18.84 0.59
C ASN A 394 -15.12 -18.07 1.32
N ARG A 395 -14.65 -16.98 0.76
CA ARG A 395 -13.71 -16.08 1.42
C ARG A 395 -14.46 -15.03 2.23
N THR A 396 -13.74 -14.31 3.09
CA THR A 396 -14.33 -13.29 3.98
C THR A 396 -13.52 -12.00 3.90
N ALA A 397 -14.21 -10.88 3.72
CA ALA A 397 -13.63 -9.55 3.78
C ALA A 397 -14.27 -8.72 4.89
N PHE A 398 -13.45 -7.88 5.54
CA PHE A 398 -13.89 -6.80 6.40
C PHE A 398 -13.29 -5.49 5.89
N HIS A 399 -14.05 -4.39 6.00
CA HIS A 399 -13.60 -3.09 5.52
C HIS A 399 -13.73 -2.03 6.59
N TYR A 400 -12.72 -1.15 6.74
CA TYR A 400 -12.77 0.01 7.62
C TYR A 400 -12.34 1.29 6.91
N GLN A 401 -12.80 2.44 7.40
CA GLN A 401 -12.24 3.75 7.07
C GLN A 401 -11.67 4.38 8.34
N TYR A 402 -10.44 4.88 8.27
CA TYR A 402 -9.83 5.72 9.29
C TYR A 402 -10.21 7.17 9.02
N SER A 403 -10.93 7.79 9.95
CA SER A 403 -11.56 9.10 9.79
C SER A 403 -11.24 10.10 10.92
N VAL A 404 -10.22 9.81 11.73
CA VAL A 404 -9.74 10.80 12.71
C VAL A 404 -9.36 12.09 11.98
N PRO A 405 -9.80 13.29 12.42
CA PRO A 405 -9.56 14.57 11.73
C PRO A 405 -8.13 14.71 11.23
N GLY A 406 -8.01 15.17 9.99
CA GLY A 406 -6.77 15.09 9.21
C GLY A 406 -6.78 13.85 8.29
N ALA A 407 -6.84 12.67 8.82
CA ALA A 407 -6.92 11.38 8.12
C ALA A 407 -6.16 11.33 6.77
N LEU A 408 -4.98 11.94 6.70
CA LEU A 408 -4.12 11.90 5.53
C LEU A 408 -3.67 10.47 5.23
N HIS A 409 -3.24 10.22 4.01
CA HIS A 409 -2.60 8.97 3.65
C HIS A 409 -1.49 8.60 4.63
N GLY A 410 -1.58 7.41 5.23
CA GLY A 410 -0.64 6.91 6.22
C GLY A 410 -0.92 7.29 7.68
N SER A 411 -1.86 8.22 7.98
CA SER A 411 -2.14 8.66 9.37
C SER A 411 -2.57 7.53 10.30
N GLY A 412 -3.21 6.48 9.76
CA GLY A 412 -3.62 5.31 10.55
C GLY A 412 -2.46 4.49 11.12
N VAL A 413 -1.24 4.60 10.59
CA VAL A 413 -0.07 3.79 11.00
C VAL A 413 0.27 3.99 12.46
N THR A 414 0.23 5.23 12.95
CA THR A 414 0.49 5.54 14.35
C THR A 414 -0.57 4.97 15.29
N ALA A 415 -1.81 4.81 14.82
CA ALA A 415 -2.88 4.26 15.63
C ALA A 415 -2.72 2.75 15.88
N TYR A 416 -2.25 1.98 14.90
CA TYR A 416 -2.08 0.54 15.10
C TYR A 416 -0.66 0.13 15.51
N PHE A 417 0.39 0.94 15.26
CA PHE A 417 1.75 0.61 15.72
C PHE A 417 2.29 1.55 16.79
N GLY A 418 1.82 2.80 16.87
CA GLY A 418 2.37 3.83 17.73
C GLY A 418 3.52 4.62 17.07
N PRO A 419 4.05 5.62 17.76
CA PRO A 419 3.43 6.24 18.94
C PRO A 419 2.12 6.97 18.60
N ALA A 420 1.20 7.06 19.56
CA ALA A 420 -0.05 7.79 19.42
C ALA A 420 0.18 9.27 19.15
N THR A 421 -0.66 9.86 18.29
CA THR A 421 -0.72 11.32 18.12
C THR A 421 -1.66 11.94 19.16
N PRO A 422 -1.59 13.26 19.41
CA PRO A 422 -2.52 13.93 20.33
C PRO A 422 -4.01 13.75 19.97
N SER A 423 -4.32 13.55 18.69
CA SER A 423 -5.68 13.31 18.18
C SER A 423 -6.12 11.85 18.26
N GLN A 424 -5.30 10.97 18.79
CA GLN A 424 -5.58 9.54 18.92
C GLN A 424 -5.65 9.18 20.40
N PRO A 425 -6.83 9.23 21.06
CA PRO A 425 -6.93 8.86 22.46
C PRO A 425 -6.53 7.39 22.65
N ARG A 426 -5.98 7.09 23.82
CA ARG A 426 -5.48 5.74 24.13
C ARG A 426 -6.54 4.65 23.88
N SER A 427 -7.81 4.96 24.18
CA SER A 427 -8.93 4.04 23.90
C SER A 427 -9.08 3.73 22.41
N PHE A 428 -8.90 4.71 21.55
CA PHE A 428 -8.94 4.54 20.10
C PHE A 428 -7.83 3.59 19.62
N ASN A 429 -6.59 3.88 20.00
CA ASN A 429 -5.44 3.06 19.58
C ASN A 429 -5.55 1.63 20.11
N THR A 430 -5.98 1.44 21.38
CA THR A 430 -6.20 0.11 21.94
C THR A 430 -7.21 -0.69 21.11
N VAL A 431 -8.35 -0.09 20.74
CA VAL A 431 -9.37 -0.78 19.92
C VAL A 431 -8.85 -1.07 18.51
N PHE A 432 -8.16 -0.12 17.89
CA PHE A 432 -7.65 -0.34 16.54
C PHE A 432 -6.58 -1.43 16.49
N ARG A 433 -5.68 -1.49 17.48
CA ARG A 433 -4.72 -2.59 17.65
C ARG A 433 -5.43 -3.93 17.89
N GLN A 434 -6.52 -3.95 18.67
CA GLN A 434 -7.33 -5.16 18.87
C GLN A 434 -8.03 -5.61 17.57
N ILE A 435 -8.53 -4.70 16.75
CA ILE A 435 -9.07 -5.03 15.42
C ILE A 435 -8.04 -5.81 14.59
N TRP A 436 -6.81 -5.30 14.50
CA TRP A 436 -5.74 -5.96 13.75
C TRP A 436 -5.34 -7.30 14.37
N SER A 437 -5.15 -7.36 15.69
CA SER A 437 -4.70 -8.57 16.36
C SER A 437 -5.74 -9.68 16.35
N HIS A 438 -7.03 -9.35 16.53
CA HIS A 438 -8.11 -10.33 16.43
C HIS A 438 -8.24 -10.86 15.00
N PHE A 439 -7.99 -10.01 14.00
CA PHE A 439 -7.90 -10.51 12.64
C PHE A 439 -6.71 -11.46 12.46
N VAL A 440 -5.52 -11.12 12.96
CA VAL A 440 -4.31 -11.98 12.90
C VAL A 440 -4.52 -13.31 13.61
N THR A 441 -5.18 -13.31 14.77
CA THR A 441 -5.31 -14.49 15.62
C THR A 441 -6.53 -15.37 15.30
N ALA A 442 -7.62 -14.76 14.81
CA ALA A 442 -8.92 -15.43 14.64
C ALA A 442 -9.61 -15.14 13.30
N ALA A 443 -9.01 -14.38 12.39
CA ALA A 443 -9.61 -13.94 11.12
C ALA A 443 -10.91 -13.13 11.27
N ASN A 444 -11.19 -12.61 12.47
CA ASN A 444 -12.40 -11.85 12.75
C ASN A 444 -12.10 -10.58 13.57
N PRO A 445 -12.00 -9.41 12.92
CA PRO A 445 -11.68 -8.15 13.58
C PRO A 445 -12.86 -7.61 14.42
N ALA A 446 -14.10 -8.03 14.12
CA ALA A 446 -15.30 -7.55 14.80
C ALA A 446 -15.42 -8.03 16.26
N THR A 447 -14.60 -8.98 16.69
CA THR A 447 -14.55 -9.47 18.08
C THR A 447 -13.72 -8.58 19.02
N ALA A 448 -13.15 -7.48 18.54
CA ALA A 448 -12.41 -6.52 19.38
C ALA A 448 -13.30 -5.97 20.50
N LYS A 449 -12.78 -5.99 21.75
CA LYS A 449 -13.58 -5.64 22.95
C LYS A 449 -14.21 -4.25 22.89
N GLY A 450 -13.54 -3.28 22.27
CA GLY A 450 -14.08 -1.93 22.08
C GLY A 450 -15.23 -1.84 21.08
N LEU A 451 -15.56 -2.92 20.35
CA LEU A 451 -16.65 -2.99 19.38
C LEU A 451 -17.86 -3.80 19.87
N MET A 452 -17.90 -4.22 21.15
CA MET A 452 -18.94 -5.14 21.67
C MET A 452 -20.38 -4.62 21.50
N ASN A 453 -20.57 -3.31 21.35
CA ASN A 453 -21.88 -2.69 21.14
C ASN A 453 -22.17 -2.40 19.66
N LEU A 454 -21.27 -2.78 18.75
CA LEU A 454 -21.43 -2.60 17.32
C LEU A 454 -21.49 -3.96 16.62
N THR A 455 -22.45 -4.11 15.71
CA THR A 455 -22.47 -5.25 14.79
C THR A 455 -21.72 -4.85 13.52
N TRP A 456 -20.50 -5.33 13.36
CA TRP A 456 -19.71 -5.14 12.15
C TRP A 456 -19.70 -6.44 11.33
N PRO A 457 -20.58 -6.55 10.34
CA PRO A 457 -20.66 -7.74 9.49
C PRO A 457 -19.48 -7.80 8.51
N ALA A 458 -19.25 -8.95 7.94
CA ALA A 458 -18.36 -9.10 6.81
C ALA A 458 -18.87 -8.31 5.60
N TRP A 459 -17.96 -7.93 4.70
CA TRP A 459 -18.28 -7.22 3.46
C TRP A 459 -19.23 -8.06 2.60
N ALA A 460 -20.28 -7.42 2.11
CA ALA A 460 -21.36 -8.03 1.32
C ALA A 460 -22.17 -9.13 2.05
N GLU A 461 -22.06 -9.26 3.36
CA GLU A 461 -22.96 -10.10 4.16
C GLU A 461 -24.39 -9.57 4.02
N ASP A 462 -25.35 -10.48 3.84
CA ASP A 462 -26.77 -10.16 3.61
C ASP A 462 -27.03 -9.22 2.41
N GLY A 463 -26.10 -9.16 1.45
CA GLY A 463 -26.23 -8.31 0.26
C GLY A 463 -25.90 -6.83 0.50
N HIS A 464 -25.32 -6.49 1.65
CA HIS A 464 -24.94 -5.12 2.01
C HIS A 464 -23.44 -4.98 2.25
N SER A 465 -22.78 -4.05 1.52
CA SER A 465 -21.37 -3.72 1.75
C SER A 465 -21.25 -2.76 2.93
N LYS A 466 -20.94 -3.29 4.10
CA LYS A 466 -20.77 -2.55 5.35
C LYS A 466 -19.30 -2.34 5.67
N MET A 467 -18.96 -1.14 6.17
CA MET A 467 -17.63 -0.87 6.69
C MET A 467 -17.70 -0.21 8.08
N LEU A 468 -16.63 -0.38 8.85
CA LEU A 468 -16.44 0.30 10.13
C LEU A 468 -15.79 1.66 9.89
N ASN A 469 -16.47 2.73 10.26
CA ASN A 469 -15.91 4.08 10.30
C ASN A 469 -15.24 4.30 11.67
N LEU A 470 -13.94 4.49 11.67
CA LEU A 470 -13.12 4.74 12.85
C LEU A 470 -12.87 6.24 13.00
N ASN A 471 -13.67 6.90 13.81
CA ASN A 471 -13.63 8.34 14.05
C ASN A 471 -13.53 8.66 15.56
N ILE A 472 -13.39 9.94 15.86
CA ILE A 472 -13.39 10.52 17.21
C ILE A 472 -14.38 11.68 17.28
N THR A 473 -14.78 12.03 18.50
CA THR A 473 -15.65 13.18 18.79
C THR A 473 -15.25 13.86 20.10
N GLY A 474 -15.65 15.11 20.29
CA GLY A 474 -15.31 15.90 21.49
C GLY A 474 -13.87 16.38 21.49
N GLY A 475 -13.33 16.57 22.69
CA GLY A 475 -11.97 17.05 22.89
C GLY A 475 -11.82 18.58 22.78
N VAL A 476 -10.58 19.05 22.95
CA VAL A 476 -10.19 20.46 22.86
C VAL A 476 -9.51 20.70 21.52
N PRO A 477 -9.96 21.69 20.72
CA PRO A 477 -9.35 21.96 19.43
C PRO A 477 -7.95 22.56 19.57
N TYR A 478 -7.04 22.19 18.67
CA TYR A 478 -5.71 22.78 18.52
C TYR A 478 -5.31 22.86 17.03
N SER A 479 -4.36 23.74 16.72
CA SER A 479 -3.84 23.87 15.37
C SER A 479 -2.70 22.88 15.13
N ALA A 480 -2.85 22.04 14.11
CA ALA A 480 -1.87 21.02 13.71
C ALA A 480 -1.33 21.31 12.30
N SER A 481 -0.01 21.43 12.18
CA SER A 481 0.66 21.54 10.88
C SER A 481 0.82 20.15 10.25
N GLN A 482 0.40 20.03 9.01
CA GLN A 482 0.40 18.78 8.25
C GLN A 482 1.58 18.69 7.28
N LEU A 483 1.91 17.49 6.81
CA LEU A 483 2.95 17.26 5.80
C LEU A 483 2.72 18.01 4.49
N THR A 484 1.47 18.37 4.19
CA THR A 484 1.09 19.21 3.04
C THR A 484 1.50 20.67 3.19
N GLY A 485 2.00 21.09 4.36
CA GLY A 485 2.21 22.49 4.71
C GLY A 485 0.94 23.23 5.15
N THR A 486 -0.22 22.57 5.09
CA THR A 486 -1.51 23.12 5.55
C THR A 486 -1.62 23.00 7.06
N THR A 487 -2.18 24.01 7.72
CA THR A 487 -2.56 23.94 9.14
C THR A 487 -4.05 23.64 9.23
N ILE A 488 -4.40 22.61 10.00
CA ILE A 488 -5.78 22.20 10.23
C ILE A 488 -6.13 22.25 11.72
N THR A 489 -7.42 22.22 12.03
CA THR A 489 -7.89 22.01 13.39
C THR A 489 -8.00 20.52 13.68
N GLU A 490 -7.27 20.07 14.67
CA GLU A 490 -7.40 18.75 15.27
C GLU A 490 -7.90 18.88 16.71
N HIS A 491 -8.24 17.77 17.36
CA HIS A 491 -8.75 17.74 18.75
C HIS A 491 -7.89 16.82 19.59
N THR A 492 -7.76 17.18 20.88
CA THR A 492 -7.00 16.42 21.87
C THR A 492 -7.77 16.31 23.20
N ASP A 493 -7.32 15.46 24.12
CA ASP A 493 -7.86 15.43 25.48
C ASP A 493 -7.70 16.79 26.20
N PRO A 494 -8.58 17.12 27.18
CA PRO A 494 -9.60 16.22 27.77
C PRO A 494 -10.90 16.17 26.97
N GLY A 495 -11.59 15.03 27.09
CA GLY A 495 -12.94 14.86 26.56
C GLY A 495 -13.01 14.29 25.15
N LEU A 496 -11.87 13.88 24.59
CA LEU A 496 -11.82 13.18 23.32
C LEU A 496 -12.34 11.74 23.48
N GLN A 497 -13.22 11.29 22.60
CA GLN A 497 -13.87 9.98 22.67
C GLN A 497 -13.90 9.30 21.31
N ASN A 498 -13.95 7.97 21.33
CA ASN A 498 -14.18 7.17 20.14
C ASN A 498 -15.60 7.44 19.57
N ASP A 499 -15.70 7.62 18.26
CA ASP A 499 -16.93 7.74 17.52
C ASP A 499 -16.93 6.70 16.38
N PHE A 500 -17.19 5.45 16.74
CA PHE A 500 -17.20 4.33 15.81
C PHE A 500 -18.61 4.03 15.33
N SER A 501 -18.77 3.85 14.03
CA SER A 501 -20.04 3.53 13.42
C SER A 501 -19.90 2.54 12.27
N VAL A 502 -20.90 1.69 12.06
CA VAL A 502 -20.98 0.81 10.90
C VAL A 502 -21.87 1.45 9.85
N VAL A 503 -21.34 1.70 8.68
CA VAL A 503 -21.97 2.46 7.61
C VAL A 503 -22.13 1.65 6.33
N ASP A 504 -23.03 2.09 5.45
CA ASP A 504 -23.17 1.54 4.11
C ASP A 504 -22.06 2.11 3.22
N ALA A 505 -21.07 1.28 2.92
CA ALA A 505 -19.89 1.70 2.19
C ALA A 505 -20.20 2.21 0.78
N LEU A 506 -21.21 1.65 0.11
CA LEU A 506 -21.54 2.05 -1.25
C LEU A 506 -22.24 3.42 -1.32
N LYS A 507 -23.00 3.75 -0.27
CA LYS A 507 -23.67 5.07 -0.16
C LYS A 507 -22.80 6.12 0.53
N TRP A 508 -21.71 5.71 1.17
CA TRP A 508 -20.80 6.58 1.90
C TRP A 508 -20.25 7.70 1.01
N GLU A 509 -19.97 8.85 1.60
CA GLU A 509 -19.35 10.00 0.93
C GLU A 509 -20.00 10.31 -0.44
N GLY A 510 -21.31 10.55 -0.46
CA GLY A 510 -22.03 10.91 -1.68
C GLY A 510 -22.05 9.82 -2.75
N ASN A 511 -22.34 8.58 -2.34
CA ASN A 511 -22.47 7.43 -3.26
C ASN A 511 -21.14 6.96 -3.86
N ARG A 512 -20.12 6.76 -3.02
CA ARG A 512 -18.77 6.28 -3.38
C ARG A 512 -18.81 5.00 -4.21
N GLY A 513 -19.72 4.07 -3.93
CA GLY A 513 -19.86 2.84 -4.70
C GLY A 513 -20.04 3.09 -6.20
N ALA A 514 -20.88 4.02 -6.60
CA ALA A 514 -21.08 4.37 -8.01
C ALA A 514 -19.81 4.97 -8.65
N ARG A 515 -19.05 5.79 -7.91
CA ARG A 515 -17.78 6.32 -8.38
C ARG A 515 -16.71 5.22 -8.55
N CYS A 516 -16.67 4.26 -7.63
CA CYS A 516 -15.76 3.12 -7.76
C CYS A 516 -16.11 2.20 -8.93
N GLU A 517 -17.39 2.06 -9.29
CA GLU A 517 -17.80 1.37 -10.51
C GLU A 517 -17.43 2.16 -11.78
N LEU A 518 -17.54 3.50 -11.76
CA LEU A 518 -17.03 4.33 -12.85
C LEU A 518 -15.53 4.08 -13.06
N TRP A 519 -14.72 4.12 -11.99
CA TRP A 519 -13.28 3.84 -12.09
C TRP A 519 -13.01 2.41 -12.56
N ARG A 520 -13.76 1.42 -12.10
CA ARG A 520 -13.65 0.04 -12.57
C ARG A 520 -13.92 -0.09 -14.08
N SER A 521 -14.93 0.63 -14.58
CA SER A 521 -15.26 0.62 -16.02
C SER A 521 -14.17 1.22 -16.91
N MET A 522 -13.32 2.07 -16.34
CA MET A 522 -12.18 2.71 -17.03
C MET A 522 -10.84 2.01 -16.75
N ALA A 523 -10.81 0.96 -15.96
CA ALA A 523 -9.57 0.33 -15.48
C ALA A 523 -8.64 -0.12 -16.62
N SER A 524 -9.18 -0.68 -17.70
CA SER A 524 -8.39 -1.09 -18.88
C SER A 524 -7.68 0.06 -19.59
N LYS A 525 -8.15 1.30 -19.42
CA LYS A 525 -7.54 2.53 -19.97
C LYS A 525 -6.57 3.20 -19.01
N MET A 526 -6.69 2.90 -17.74
CA MET A 526 -5.81 3.45 -16.70
C MET A 526 -4.71 2.46 -16.29
N PRO A 527 -4.49 1.41 -17.01
CA PRO A 527 -3.83 0.13 -16.75
C PRO A 527 -3.65 -0.19 -15.25
N VAL A 528 -4.77 -0.30 -14.55
CA VAL A 528 -4.79 -0.59 -13.11
C VAL A 528 -5.35 -1.99 -12.82
#